data_36ad00635ecdb596e6708eca05e64023
#
_entry.id   36ad00635ecdb596e6708eca05e64023
#
_cell.length_a   1.000
_cell.length_b   1.000
_cell.length_c   1.000
_cell.angle_alpha   90.00
_cell.angle_beta   90.00
_cell.angle_gamma   90.00
#
_symmetry.space_group_name_H-M   'P 1'
#
loop_
_entity.id
_entity.type
_entity.pdbx_description
1 polymer ?
#
loop_
_entity_poly.entity_id
_entity_poly.type
_entity_poly.pdbx_seq_one_letter_code
_entity_poly.pdbx_strand_id
1 'polypeptide(L)'
;MLIQIATHQPQMLSAIVKHTPIWVWGLLAALLWLGIRQMFPRSVGTRQVLLLPLGMAVFSAYGLASAFGGSAGVVTTWLLTAVAVAVASLLWRPLAPTSIRYDAAQGRLHLPGSAMPLALILGIFLTKYIVGVELALQPALARDSDFALQIAALYGVFNGLFAA
;
A
#
# COMPACT_ATOMS: atom_id res chain seq x y z
N MET A 1 7.35 14.95 11.53
CA MET A 1 8.02 16.09 10.87
C MET A 1 7.17 16.72 9.77
N LEU A 2 6.67 15.97 8.77
CA LEU A 2 5.80 16.55 7.71
C LEU A 2 4.53 17.21 8.23
N ILE A 3 3.92 16.69 9.29
CA ILE A 3 2.76 17.34 9.93
C ILE A 3 3.14 18.71 10.49
N GLN A 4 4.33 18.85 11.08
CA GLN A 4 4.82 20.13 11.59
C GLN A 4 5.15 21.10 10.45
N ILE A 5 5.71 20.61 9.34
CA ILE A 5 5.95 21.43 8.14
C ILE A 5 4.61 21.90 7.55
N ALA A 6 3.61 21.04 7.49
CA ALA A 6 2.29 21.36 6.97
C ALA A 6 1.58 22.45 7.78
N THR A 7 1.78 22.45 9.11
CA THR A 7 1.13 23.43 10.02
C THR A 7 1.89 24.74 10.16
N HIS A 8 3.24 24.72 10.10
CA HIS A 8 4.06 25.89 10.41
C HIS A 8 4.78 26.49 9.19
N GLN A 9 4.91 25.74 8.09
CA GLN A 9 5.63 26.21 6.89
C GLN A 9 4.96 25.74 5.58
N PRO A 10 3.78 26.25 5.23
CA PRO A 10 3.05 25.82 4.04
C PRO A 10 3.82 26.08 2.73
N GLN A 11 4.77 27.02 2.73
CA GLN A 11 5.62 27.30 1.58
C GLN A 11 6.56 26.11 1.24
N MET A 12 7.00 25.33 2.23
CA MET A 12 7.80 24.13 2.00
C MET A 12 7.01 23.04 1.28
N LEU A 13 5.70 22.90 1.55
CA LEU A 13 4.85 21.95 0.82
C LEU A 13 4.79 22.27 -0.67
N SER A 14 4.69 23.55 -1.03
CA SER A 14 4.69 23.97 -2.43
C SER A 14 6.02 23.68 -3.12
N ALA A 15 7.14 23.80 -2.39
CA ALA A 15 8.45 23.45 -2.90
C ALA A 15 8.59 21.95 -3.11
N ILE A 16 8.13 21.12 -2.18
CA ILE A 16 8.12 19.65 -2.30
C ILE A 16 7.33 19.23 -3.54
N VAL A 17 6.12 19.77 -3.73
CA VAL A 17 5.26 19.49 -4.89
C VAL A 17 5.94 19.90 -6.19
N LYS A 18 6.56 21.09 -6.25
CA LYS A 18 7.26 21.59 -7.44
C LYS A 18 8.51 20.76 -7.80
N HIS A 19 9.20 20.21 -6.81
CA HIS A 19 10.38 19.38 -7.04
C HIS A 19 10.04 17.90 -7.22
N THR A 20 8.76 17.52 -7.11
CA THR A 20 8.33 16.14 -7.37
C THR A 20 8.46 15.83 -8.87
N PRO A 21 9.19 14.78 -9.25
CA PRO A 21 9.35 14.38 -10.65
C PRO A 21 8.02 14.13 -11.34
N ILE A 22 7.88 14.50 -12.60
CA ILE A 22 6.63 14.36 -13.37
C ILE A 22 6.11 12.93 -13.45
N TRP A 23 7.01 11.94 -13.43
CA TRP A 23 6.62 10.53 -13.46
C TRP A 23 5.81 10.09 -12.22
N VAL A 24 6.02 10.74 -11.06
CA VAL A 24 5.26 10.46 -9.83
C VAL A 24 3.79 10.84 -10.01
N TRP A 25 3.53 11.96 -10.68
CA TRP A 25 2.17 12.38 -11.02
C TRP A 25 1.52 11.45 -12.04
N GLY A 26 2.30 10.98 -13.02
CA GLY A 26 1.87 9.96 -13.97
C GLY A 26 1.51 8.64 -13.28
N LEU A 27 2.34 8.22 -12.31
CA LEU A 27 2.06 7.04 -11.50
C LEU A 27 0.78 7.22 -10.67
N LEU A 28 0.61 8.37 -10.01
CA LEU A 28 -0.60 8.68 -9.25
C LEU A 28 -1.85 8.61 -10.13
N ALA A 29 -1.79 9.21 -11.32
CA ALA A 29 -2.91 9.19 -12.28
C ALA A 29 -3.25 7.74 -12.72
N ALA A 30 -2.24 6.92 -13.00
CA ALA A 30 -2.42 5.51 -13.35
C ALA A 30 -3.04 4.71 -12.18
N LEU A 31 -2.58 4.94 -10.96
CA LEU A 31 -3.09 4.29 -9.76
C LEU A 31 -4.53 4.70 -9.45
N LEU A 32 -4.85 6.00 -9.61
CA LEU A 32 -6.23 6.51 -9.48
C LEU A 32 -7.14 5.86 -10.51
N TRP A 33 -6.73 5.82 -11.79
CA TRP A 33 -7.50 5.16 -12.85
C TRP A 33 -7.75 3.68 -12.53
N LEU A 34 -6.71 2.97 -12.08
CA LEU A 34 -6.82 1.57 -11.68
C LEU A 34 -7.79 1.39 -10.50
N GLY A 35 -7.68 2.24 -9.49
CA GLY A 35 -8.53 2.20 -8.29
C GLY A 35 -9.99 2.52 -8.61
N ILE A 36 -10.25 3.53 -9.44
CA ILE A 36 -11.60 3.90 -9.87
C ILE A 36 -12.25 2.75 -10.65
N ARG A 37 -11.52 2.08 -11.54
CA ARG A 37 -12.02 0.88 -12.24
C ARG A 37 -12.44 -0.24 -11.28
N GLN A 38 -11.87 -0.30 -10.09
CA GLN A 38 -12.21 -1.30 -9.08
C GLN A 38 -13.49 -0.96 -8.30
N MET A 39 -13.99 0.27 -8.42
CA MET A 39 -15.28 0.67 -7.83
C MET A 39 -16.49 0.11 -8.59
N PHE A 40 -16.29 -0.38 -9.81
CA PHE A 40 -17.38 -0.95 -10.62
C PHE A 40 -17.38 -2.48 -10.55
N PRO A 41 -18.57 -3.11 -10.63
CA PRO A 41 -18.68 -4.57 -10.69
C PRO A 41 -17.86 -5.12 -11.85
N ARG A 42 -17.09 -6.18 -11.59
CA ARG A 42 -16.21 -6.78 -12.60
C ARG A 42 -16.09 -8.28 -12.41
N SER A 43 -15.87 -8.98 -13.50
CA SER A 43 -15.50 -10.39 -13.47
C SER A 43 -13.99 -10.53 -13.68
N VAL A 44 -13.32 -11.16 -12.73
CA VAL A 44 -11.86 -11.36 -12.74
C VAL A 44 -11.52 -12.84 -12.68
N GLY A 45 -10.46 -13.22 -13.37
CA GLY A 45 -9.93 -14.58 -13.26
C GLY A 45 -9.27 -14.79 -11.89
N THR A 46 -9.38 -16.00 -11.35
CA THR A 46 -8.80 -16.36 -10.05
C THR A 46 -7.31 -16.02 -9.95
N ARG A 47 -6.56 -16.17 -11.06
CA ARG A 47 -5.14 -15.80 -11.11
C ARG A 47 -4.89 -14.30 -10.90
N GLN A 48 -5.76 -13.45 -11.41
CA GLN A 48 -5.61 -11.99 -11.26
C GLN A 48 -5.85 -11.54 -9.80
N VAL A 49 -6.72 -12.23 -9.08
CA VAL A 49 -6.98 -11.95 -7.67
C VAL A 49 -5.74 -12.21 -6.82
N LEU A 50 -4.97 -13.27 -7.13
CA LEU A 50 -3.74 -13.62 -6.41
C LEU A 50 -2.53 -12.79 -6.85
N LEU A 51 -2.45 -12.40 -8.12
CA LEU A 51 -1.30 -11.65 -8.64
C LEU A 51 -1.18 -10.25 -8.01
N LEU A 52 -2.30 -9.61 -7.69
CA LEU A 52 -2.28 -8.25 -7.16
C LEU A 52 -1.68 -8.19 -5.74
N PRO A 53 -2.13 -8.99 -4.74
CA PRO A 53 -1.51 -9.04 -3.42
C PRO A 53 -0.04 -9.48 -3.46
N LEU A 54 0.30 -10.47 -4.29
CA LEU A 54 1.68 -10.92 -4.47
C LEU A 54 2.57 -9.81 -5.04
N GLY A 55 2.12 -9.12 -6.09
CA GLY A 55 2.85 -7.99 -6.67
C GLY A 55 3.08 -6.87 -5.65
N MET A 56 2.06 -6.55 -4.84
CA MET A 56 2.17 -5.55 -3.79
C MET A 56 3.10 -5.98 -2.66
N ALA A 57 3.11 -7.27 -2.29
CA ALA A 57 4.04 -7.80 -1.30
C ALA A 57 5.49 -7.71 -1.78
N VAL A 58 5.78 -8.15 -3.01
CA VAL A 58 7.12 -8.05 -3.63
C VAL A 58 7.56 -6.59 -3.71
N PHE A 59 6.67 -5.69 -4.13
CA PHE A 59 6.97 -4.26 -4.24
C PHE A 59 7.24 -3.62 -2.86
N SER A 60 6.53 -4.05 -1.82
CA SER A 60 6.78 -3.62 -0.44
C SER A 60 8.11 -4.14 0.10
N ALA A 61 8.40 -5.43 -0.08
CA ALA A 61 9.66 -6.04 0.33
C ALA A 61 10.86 -5.37 -0.36
N TYR A 62 10.77 -5.14 -1.67
CA TYR A 62 11.79 -4.42 -2.41
C TYR A 62 11.97 -2.99 -1.90
N GLY A 63 10.87 -2.27 -1.65
CA GLY A 63 10.91 -0.91 -1.12
C GLY A 63 11.57 -0.83 0.27
N LEU A 64 11.30 -1.79 1.16
CA LEU A 64 11.94 -1.87 2.47
C LEU A 64 13.43 -2.20 2.36
N ALA A 65 13.79 -3.19 1.54
CA ALA A 65 15.17 -3.59 1.33
C ALA A 65 16.02 -2.46 0.74
N SER A 66 15.48 -1.72 -0.23
CA SER A 66 16.18 -0.60 -0.86
C SER A 66 16.32 0.63 0.05
N ALA A 67 15.34 0.88 0.92
CA ALA A 67 15.34 2.04 1.82
C ALA A 67 16.16 1.81 3.10
N PHE A 68 16.09 0.59 3.67
CA PHE A 68 16.62 0.28 5.01
C PHE A 68 17.61 -0.89 5.05
N GLY A 69 18.11 -1.32 3.87
CA GLY A 69 19.14 -2.36 3.79
C GLY A 69 18.69 -3.79 4.14
N GLY A 70 17.37 -4.04 4.24
CA GLY A 70 16.82 -5.39 4.39
C GLY A 70 17.21 -6.12 5.68
N SER A 71 17.37 -5.42 6.79
CA SER A 71 17.69 -6.03 8.08
C SER A 71 16.64 -7.07 8.49
N ALA A 72 17.05 -8.16 9.14
CA ALA A 72 16.16 -9.22 9.59
C ALA A 72 14.99 -8.69 10.45
N GLY A 73 15.25 -7.69 11.32
CA GLY A 73 14.24 -7.05 12.15
C GLY A 73 13.15 -6.34 11.33
N VAL A 74 13.53 -5.63 10.28
CA VAL A 74 12.59 -4.94 9.37
C VAL A 74 11.71 -5.95 8.62
N VAL A 75 12.32 -7.01 8.08
CA VAL A 75 11.58 -8.05 7.34
C VAL A 75 10.63 -8.82 8.25
N THR A 76 11.07 -9.21 9.44
CA THR A 76 10.22 -9.91 10.42
C THR A 76 9.07 -9.03 10.89
N THR A 77 9.29 -7.77 11.20
CA THR A 77 8.23 -6.84 11.60
C THR A 77 7.18 -6.69 10.50
N TRP A 78 7.62 -6.49 9.25
CA TRP A 78 6.72 -6.41 8.10
C TRP A 78 5.88 -7.69 7.93
N LEU A 79 6.51 -8.87 7.96
CA LEU A 79 5.82 -10.16 7.82
C LEU A 79 4.82 -10.40 8.95
N LEU A 80 5.25 -10.24 10.20
CA LEU A 80 4.39 -10.47 11.38
C LEU A 80 3.19 -9.54 11.36
N THR A 81 3.39 -8.27 11.03
CA THR A 81 2.29 -7.30 10.94
C THR A 81 1.35 -7.65 9.79
N ALA A 82 1.88 -8.02 8.61
CA ALA A 82 1.05 -8.41 7.48
C ALA A 82 0.19 -9.64 7.79
N VAL A 83 0.79 -10.67 8.38
CA VAL A 83 0.06 -11.89 8.78
C VAL A 83 -0.96 -11.59 9.87
N ALA A 84 -0.59 -10.85 10.91
CA ALA A 84 -1.50 -10.50 12.00
C ALA A 84 -2.72 -9.72 11.50
N VAL A 85 -2.52 -8.72 10.63
CA VAL A 85 -3.60 -7.93 10.05
C VAL A 85 -4.46 -8.76 9.10
N ALA A 86 -3.86 -9.61 8.27
CA ALA A 86 -4.62 -10.50 7.38
C ALA A 86 -5.50 -11.46 8.20
N VAL A 87 -4.94 -12.12 9.21
CA VAL A 87 -5.69 -13.03 10.10
C VAL A 87 -6.79 -12.27 10.84
N ALA A 88 -6.48 -11.12 11.45
CA ALA A 88 -7.47 -10.31 12.14
C ALA A 88 -8.60 -9.88 11.21
N SER A 89 -8.29 -9.47 9.99
CA SER A 89 -9.28 -9.08 8.98
C SER A 89 -10.17 -10.24 8.56
N LEU A 90 -9.60 -11.44 8.42
CA LEU A 90 -10.38 -12.65 8.09
C LEU A 90 -11.28 -13.08 9.24
N LEU A 91 -10.80 -12.99 10.49
CA LEU A 91 -11.60 -13.33 11.69
C LEU A 91 -12.72 -12.32 11.96
N TRP A 92 -12.47 -11.03 11.64
CA TRP A 92 -13.44 -9.96 11.87
C TRP A 92 -14.50 -9.83 10.75
N ARG A 93 -14.30 -10.49 9.61
CA ARG A 93 -15.31 -10.46 8.55
C ARG A 93 -16.55 -11.22 9.00
N PRO A 94 -17.72 -10.56 9.12
CA PRO A 94 -18.98 -11.29 9.11
C PRO A 94 -19.03 -12.07 7.79
N LEU A 95 -19.32 -13.37 7.89
CA LEU A 95 -19.48 -14.35 6.81
C LEU A 95 -19.66 -13.71 5.43
N ALA A 96 -18.79 -14.07 4.49
CA ALA A 96 -18.57 -13.47 3.18
C ALA A 96 -19.80 -12.76 2.57
N PRO A 97 -19.64 -11.54 2.04
CA PRO A 97 -20.75 -10.87 1.41
C PRO A 97 -21.33 -11.79 0.35
N THR A 98 -22.62 -12.07 0.44
CA THR A 98 -23.41 -12.93 -0.45
C THR A 98 -23.37 -12.50 -1.93
N SER A 99 -22.66 -11.43 -2.23
CA SER A 99 -22.52 -10.83 -3.56
C SER A 99 -21.33 -11.35 -4.39
N ILE A 100 -20.41 -12.14 -3.81
CA ILE A 100 -19.32 -12.75 -4.57
C ILE A 100 -19.85 -14.04 -5.18
N ARG A 101 -19.90 -14.10 -6.52
CA ARG A 101 -20.31 -15.31 -7.25
C ARG A 101 -19.12 -15.88 -8.01
N TYR A 102 -18.87 -17.17 -7.78
CA TYR A 102 -17.87 -17.91 -8.56
C TYR A 102 -18.58 -18.65 -9.70
N ASP A 103 -18.19 -18.36 -10.91
CA ASP A 103 -18.60 -19.10 -12.10
C ASP A 103 -17.56 -20.19 -12.39
N ALA A 104 -17.90 -21.42 -12.02
CA ALA A 104 -17.03 -22.58 -12.20
C ALA A 104 -16.80 -22.94 -13.67
N ALA A 105 -17.76 -22.62 -14.57
CA ALA A 105 -17.65 -22.92 -15.99
C ALA A 105 -16.62 -22.02 -16.69
N GLN A 106 -16.46 -20.79 -16.23
CA GLN A 106 -15.52 -19.82 -16.80
C GLN A 106 -14.28 -19.57 -15.92
N GLY A 107 -14.21 -20.14 -14.72
CA GLY A 107 -13.15 -19.89 -13.75
C GLY A 107 -13.04 -18.41 -13.33
N ARG A 108 -14.17 -17.70 -13.30
CA ARG A 108 -14.25 -16.27 -13.02
C ARG A 108 -14.99 -15.97 -11.73
N LEU A 109 -14.46 -15.00 -10.99
CA LEU A 109 -15.09 -14.42 -9.81
C LEU A 109 -15.77 -13.12 -10.20
N HIS A 110 -17.07 -13.02 -9.95
CA HIS A 110 -17.84 -11.79 -10.05
C HIS A 110 -17.67 -11.04 -8.73
N LEU A 111 -16.90 -9.96 -8.75
CA LEU A 111 -16.68 -9.10 -7.61
C LEU A 111 -17.60 -7.89 -7.68
N PRO A 112 -18.31 -7.56 -6.59
CA PRO A 112 -18.99 -6.28 -6.49
C PRO A 112 -17.94 -5.16 -6.49
N GLY A 113 -18.31 -4.01 -7.04
CA GLY A 113 -17.45 -2.82 -6.98
C GLY A 113 -17.22 -2.42 -5.52
N SER A 114 -16.00 -2.00 -5.20
CA SER A 114 -15.62 -1.54 -3.86
C SER A 114 -14.67 -0.35 -3.94
N ALA A 115 -14.84 0.62 -3.05
CA ALA A 115 -13.91 1.74 -2.88
C ALA A 115 -12.68 1.35 -2.04
N MET A 116 -12.71 0.21 -1.35
CA MET A 116 -11.63 -0.25 -0.48
C MET A 116 -10.27 -0.37 -1.21
N PRO A 117 -10.20 -0.99 -2.41
CA PRO A 117 -8.94 -1.04 -3.14
C PRO A 117 -8.40 0.33 -3.52
N LEU A 118 -9.26 1.30 -3.88
CA LEU A 118 -8.83 2.66 -4.17
C LEU A 118 -8.23 3.32 -2.91
N ALA A 119 -8.88 3.20 -1.76
CA ALA A 119 -8.39 3.74 -0.51
C ALA A 119 -7.03 3.15 -0.12
N LEU A 120 -6.86 1.83 -0.27
CA LEU A 120 -5.58 1.15 0.00
C LEU A 120 -4.48 1.59 -0.97
N ILE A 121 -4.77 1.67 -2.27
CA ILE A 121 -3.82 2.13 -3.29
C ILE A 121 -3.34 3.56 -2.97
N LEU A 122 -4.26 4.47 -2.65
CA LEU A 122 -3.92 5.83 -2.27
C LEU A 122 -3.15 5.89 -0.95
N GLY A 123 -3.55 5.11 0.04
CA GLY A 123 -2.84 5.02 1.33
C GLY A 123 -1.39 4.56 1.14
N ILE A 124 -1.17 3.49 0.36
CA ILE A 124 0.17 2.99 0.04
C ILE A 124 0.99 4.03 -0.73
N PHE A 125 0.40 4.66 -1.75
CA PHE A 125 1.08 5.68 -2.54
C PHE A 125 1.50 6.87 -1.67
N LEU A 126 0.58 7.43 -0.89
CA LEU A 126 0.86 8.56 0.00
C LEU A 126 1.93 8.22 1.04
N THR A 127 1.85 7.05 1.64
CA THR A 127 2.87 6.59 2.60
C THR A 127 4.24 6.51 1.94
N LYS A 128 4.35 5.88 0.76
CA LYS A 128 5.62 5.80 0.03
C LYS A 128 6.14 7.17 -0.36
N TYR A 129 5.27 8.06 -0.80
CA TYR A 129 5.63 9.43 -1.14
C TYR A 129 6.17 10.19 0.07
N ILE A 130 5.47 10.12 1.20
CA ILE A 130 5.86 10.76 2.47
C ILE A 130 7.22 10.23 2.95
N VAL A 131 7.39 8.91 3.00
CA VAL A 131 8.65 8.28 3.40
C VAL A 131 9.79 8.69 2.46
N GLY A 132 9.54 8.73 1.15
CA GLY A 132 10.53 9.17 0.16
C GLY A 132 10.97 10.63 0.38
N VAL A 133 10.02 11.52 0.68
CA VAL A 133 10.30 12.93 1.01
C VAL A 133 11.10 13.04 2.32
N GLU A 134 10.70 12.30 3.38
CA GLU A 134 11.41 12.33 4.66
C GLU A 134 12.85 11.83 4.55
N LEU A 135 13.07 10.75 3.80
CA LEU A 135 14.42 10.23 3.54
C LEU A 135 15.26 11.18 2.68
N ALA A 136 14.63 11.91 1.75
CA ALA A 136 15.33 12.92 0.95
C ALA A 136 15.74 14.14 1.78
N LEU A 137 14.89 14.56 2.72
CA LEU A 137 15.16 15.69 3.62
C LEU A 137 16.12 15.32 4.75
N GLN A 138 16.06 14.07 5.23
CA GLN A 138 16.86 13.54 6.34
C GLN A 138 17.39 12.15 6.00
N PRO A 139 18.49 12.03 5.25
CA PRO A 139 19.08 10.73 4.89
C PRO A 139 19.50 9.87 6.08
N ALA A 140 19.72 10.49 7.26
CA ALA A 140 20.04 9.77 8.48
C ALA A 140 18.94 8.83 8.95
N LEU A 141 17.66 9.11 8.62
CA LEU A 141 16.50 8.26 8.94
C LEU A 141 16.59 6.88 8.28
N ALA A 142 17.32 6.72 7.18
CA ALA A 142 17.56 5.42 6.58
C ALA A 142 18.35 4.46 7.49
N ARG A 143 19.08 5.00 8.47
CA ARG A 143 19.87 4.25 9.46
C ARG A 143 19.19 4.16 10.83
N ASP A 144 18.05 4.84 11.00
CA ASP A 144 17.26 4.81 12.23
C ASP A 144 16.43 3.52 12.26
N SER A 145 16.72 2.66 13.23
CA SER A 145 16.05 1.38 13.40
C SER A 145 14.58 1.55 13.77
N ASP A 146 14.24 2.53 14.61
CA ASP A 146 12.86 2.75 15.06
C ASP A 146 11.99 3.25 13.91
N PHE A 147 12.52 4.18 13.12
CA PHE A 147 11.85 4.64 11.90
C PHE A 147 11.64 3.49 10.90
N ALA A 148 12.69 2.67 10.67
CA ALA A 148 12.60 1.53 9.75
C ALA A 148 11.55 0.51 10.20
N LEU A 149 11.45 0.20 11.50
CA LEU A 149 10.46 -0.71 12.07
C LEU A 149 9.03 -0.16 11.96
N GLN A 150 8.83 1.14 12.21
CA GLN A 150 7.52 1.79 12.04
C GLN A 150 7.05 1.72 10.60
N ILE A 151 7.93 2.00 9.63
CA ILE A 151 7.59 1.92 8.21
C ILE A 151 7.34 0.47 7.78
N ALA A 152 8.11 -0.48 8.30
CA ALA A 152 7.89 -1.90 8.06
C ALA A 152 6.52 -2.36 8.58
N ALA A 153 6.15 -1.97 9.80
CA ALA A 153 4.85 -2.25 10.36
C ALA A 153 3.72 -1.65 9.52
N LEU A 154 3.85 -0.38 9.11
CA LEU A 154 2.85 0.30 8.28
C LEU A 154 2.67 -0.39 6.92
N TYR A 155 3.77 -0.78 6.27
CA TYR A 155 3.70 -1.55 5.02
C TYR A 155 3.10 -2.94 5.25
N GLY A 156 3.38 -3.57 6.39
CA GLY A 156 2.75 -4.82 6.82
C GLY A 156 1.24 -4.69 6.94
N VAL A 157 0.75 -3.61 7.58
CA VAL A 157 -0.69 -3.34 7.69
C VAL A 157 -1.34 -3.26 6.30
N PHE A 158 -0.78 -2.49 5.38
CA PHE A 158 -1.33 -2.37 4.03
C PHE A 158 -1.33 -3.71 3.29
N ASN A 159 -0.24 -4.48 3.38
CA ASN A 159 -0.17 -5.80 2.74
C ASN A 159 -1.16 -6.79 3.35
N GLY A 160 -1.33 -6.78 4.68
CA GLY A 160 -2.31 -7.60 5.36
C GLY A 160 -3.75 -7.27 4.96
N LEU A 161 -4.10 -5.99 4.89
CA LEU A 161 -5.42 -5.52 4.41
C LEU A 161 -5.66 -5.85 2.94
N PHE A 162 -4.60 -5.85 2.13
CA PHE A 162 -4.71 -6.15 0.70
C PHE A 162 -4.84 -7.64 0.43
N ALA A 163 -4.29 -8.48 1.31
CA ALA A 163 -4.35 -9.94 1.22
C ALA A 163 -5.66 -10.54 1.78
N ALA A 164 -6.35 -9.79 2.64
CA ALA A 164 -7.61 -10.18 3.27
C ALA A 164 -8.84 -9.82 2.43
#